data_bc5eb3b4bbe5d9e2b5cbfdbec6f7d6e0
#
_entry.id   bc5eb3b4bbe5d9e2b5cbfdbec6f7d6e0
#
_cell.length_a   1.000
_cell.length_b   1.000
_cell.length_c   1.000
_cell.angle_alpha   90.00
_cell.angle_beta   90.00
_cell.angle_gamma   90.00
#
_symmetry.space_group_name_H-M   'P 1'
#
loop_
_entity.id
_entity.type
_entity.pdbx_description
1 polymer ?
#
loop_
_entity_poly.entity_id
_entity_poly.type
_entity_poly.pdbx_seq_one_letter_code
_entity_poly.pdbx_strand_id
1 'polypeptide(L)'
;MKKVLLTYFCVLSFCAFGQENLAVKSSTVTFKIKNFGSYVDGFFKGFEGKIYFSPQSLAQSSIEASVKTETINTGNKSRDNHLRKDDYFDVAKYPKITMKSKRFANSQSGDFIGYFDLTIKNKTQEVKLPFSYKTSGNVGTFKGSFTINRRDFGVGGNSMVLGDMVIVNIKIETFLK
;
A
#
# COMPACT_ATOMS: atom_id res chain seq x y z
N MET A 1 66.31 22.24 -12.77
CA MET A 1 65.39 21.23 -13.31
C MET A 1 64.16 21.15 -12.40
N LYS A 2 63.04 21.78 -12.78
CA LYS A 2 61.77 21.75 -11.99
C LYS A 2 60.95 20.55 -12.43
N LYS A 3 60.69 19.59 -11.51
CA LYS A 3 59.81 18.45 -11.74
C LYS A 3 58.35 18.91 -11.54
N VAL A 4 57.54 18.88 -12.62
CA VAL A 4 56.08 19.12 -12.57
C VAL A 4 55.46 17.79 -12.22
N LEU A 5 54.81 17.72 -11.05
CA LEU A 5 54.03 16.57 -10.61
C LEU A 5 52.59 16.74 -11.14
N LEU A 6 52.22 15.95 -12.15
CA LEU A 6 50.89 15.94 -12.74
C LEU A 6 49.99 15.03 -11.89
N THR A 7 49.16 15.63 -11.01
CA THR A 7 48.16 14.91 -10.23
C THR A 7 46.93 14.59 -11.12
N TYR A 8 46.78 13.31 -11.42
CA TYR A 8 45.60 12.79 -12.16
C TYR A 8 44.42 12.75 -11.21
N PHE A 9 43.46 13.70 -11.37
CA PHE A 9 42.20 13.73 -10.62
C PHE A 9 41.20 12.80 -11.33
N CYS A 10 41.05 11.58 -10.81
CA CYS A 10 40.08 10.61 -11.31
C CYS A 10 38.69 11.03 -10.83
N VAL A 11 37.90 11.67 -11.67
CA VAL A 11 36.49 12.01 -11.42
C VAL A 11 35.68 10.71 -11.55
N LEU A 12 35.39 10.07 -10.43
CA LEU A 12 34.40 8.99 -10.36
C LEU A 12 33.01 9.59 -10.60
N SER A 13 32.52 9.50 -11.82
CA SER A 13 31.13 9.80 -12.15
C SER A 13 30.23 8.76 -11.49
N PHE A 14 29.63 9.11 -10.36
CA PHE A 14 28.52 8.35 -9.79
C PHE A 14 27.32 8.50 -10.70
N CYS A 15 27.06 7.51 -11.55
CA CYS A 15 25.77 7.36 -12.20
C CYS A 15 24.73 7.06 -11.13
N ALA A 16 24.03 8.08 -10.67
CA ALA A 16 22.81 7.89 -9.88
C ALA A 16 21.77 7.29 -10.82
N PHE A 17 21.64 5.96 -10.81
CA PHE A 17 20.47 5.29 -11.40
C PHE A 17 19.26 5.68 -10.55
N GLY A 18 18.56 6.72 -10.97
CA GLY A 18 17.27 7.09 -10.38
C GLY A 18 16.31 5.92 -10.54
N GLN A 19 15.78 5.40 -9.44
CA GLN A 19 14.78 4.35 -9.47
C GLN A 19 13.51 4.91 -10.13
N GLU A 20 13.03 4.26 -11.20
CA GLU A 20 11.87 4.74 -11.95
C GLU A 20 10.55 4.33 -11.29
N ASN A 21 9.54 5.22 -11.38
CA ASN A 21 8.18 4.92 -10.96
C ASN A 21 7.57 3.85 -11.86
N LEU A 22 7.15 2.74 -11.27
CA LEU A 22 6.46 1.65 -11.97
C LEU A 22 5.02 2.09 -12.30
N ALA A 23 4.71 2.20 -13.59
CA ALA A 23 3.37 2.57 -14.03
C ALA A 23 2.35 1.47 -13.66
N VAL A 24 1.27 1.84 -12.98
CA VAL A 24 0.23 0.91 -12.55
C VAL A 24 -0.60 0.48 -13.77
N LYS A 25 -0.67 -0.85 -14.00
CA LYS A 25 -1.49 -1.49 -15.02
C LYS A 25 -2.88 -1.81 -14.51
N SER A 26 -2.96 -2.41 -13.32
CA SER A 26 -4.21 -2.77 -12.66
C SER A 26 -4.05 -2.80 -11.14
N SER A 27 -5.17 -2.64 -10.45
CA SER A 27 -5.19 -2.70 -8.98
C SER A 27 -6.46 -3.36 -8.47
N THR A 28 -6.33 -4.15 -7.43
CA THR A 28 -7.43 -4.76 -6.68
C THR A 28 -7.14 -4.57 -5.20
N VAL A 29 -8.04 -3.86 -4.51
CA VAL A 29 -7.98 -3.66 -3.06
C VAL A 29 -9.31 -4.14 -2.48
N THR A 30 -9.28 -5.29 -1.81
CA THR A 30 -10.45 -5.92 -1.20
C THR A 30 -10.29 -6.04 0.29
N PHE A 31 -11.40 -6.17 0.99
CA PHE A 31 -11.39 -6.44 2.43
C PHE A 31 -12.47 -7.46 2.81
N LYS A 32 -12.26 -8.11 3.96
CA LYS A 32 -13.23 -9.01 4.61
C LYS A 32 -13.39 -8.62 6.06
N ILE A 33 -14.63 -8.60 6.53
CA ILE A 33 -14.98 -8.34 7.93
C ILE A 33 -16.11 -9.27 8.37
N LYS A 34 -16.08 -9.73 9.62
CA LYS A 34 -17.21 -10.48 10.17
C LYS A 34 -18.37 -9.53 10.51
N ASN A 35 -19.59 -9.93 10.11
CA ASN A 35 -20.83 -9.25 10.48
C ASN A 35 -21.90 -10.31 10.75
N PHE A 36 -22.52 -10.29 11.93
CA PHE A 36 -23.43 -11.35 12.38
C PHE A 36 -22.84 -12.77 12.21
N GLY A 37 -21.55 -12.95 12.55
CA GLY A 37 -20.86 -14.24 12.44
C GLY A 37 -20.40 -14.65 11.05
N SER A 38 -20.92 -14.05 9.99
CA SER A 38 -20.54 -14.32 8.59
C SER A 38 -19.57 -13.29 8.04
N TYR A 39 -18.76 -13.70 7.07
CA TYR A 39 -17.88 -12.74 6.39
C TYR A 39 -18.65 -11.91 5.36
N VAL A 40 -18.39 -10.63 5.39
CA VAL A 40 -18.80 -9.66 4.35
C VAL A 40 -17.53 -9.26 3.61
N ASP A 41 -17.57 -9.43 2.30
CA ASP A 41 -16.52 -8.95 1.38
C ASP A 41 -16.84 -7.55 0.89
N GLY A 42 -15.81 -6.77 0.64
CA GLY A 42 -15.94 -5.47 0.01
C GLY A 42 -14.65 -5.09 -0.72
N PHE A 43 -14.73 -3.98 -1.47
CA PHE A 43 -13.59 -3.44 -2.18
C PHE A 43 -13.62 -1.91 -2.23
N PHE A 44 -12.46 -1.34 -2.55
CA PHE A 44 -12.30 0.06 -2.92
C PHE A 44 -11.79 0.17 -4.36
N LYS A 45 -12.15 1.25 -5.04
CA LYS A 45 -11.64 1.66 -6.36
C LYS A 45 -10.87 2.98 -6.28
N GLY A 46 -10.44 3.48 -7.45
CA GLY A 46 -9.73 4.74 -7.53
C GLY A 46 -8.34 4.66 -6.89
N PHE A 47 -7.65 3.53 -7.10
CA PHE A 47 -6.26 3.37 -6.67
C PHE A 47 -5.37 4.35 -7.42
N GLU A 48 -4.53 5.05 -6.68
CA GLU A 48 -3.43 5.85 -7.18
C GLU A 48 -2.16 5.43 -6.44
N GLY A 49 -1.05 5.29 -7.14
CA GLY A 49 0.20 4.85 -6.54
C GLY A 49 1.42 5.43 -7.21
N LYS A 50 2.42 5.81 -6.39
CA LYS A 50 3.81 6.03 -6.78
C LYS A 50 4.62 4.87 -6.25
N ILE A 51 5.12 4.01 -7.14
CA ILE A 51 5.76 2.75 -6.78
C ILE A 51 7.18 2.74 -7.33
N TYR A 52 8.14 2.85 -6.45
CA TYR A 52 9.56 2.66 -6.70
C TYR A 52 9.99 1.41 -5.95
N PHE A 53 10.15 0.28 -6.64
CA PHE A 53 10.48 -0.97 -5.98
C PHE A 53 11.55 -1.75 -6.76
N SER A 54 12.61 -2.12 -6.05
CA SER A 54 13.67 -3.00 -6.56
C SER A 54 13.95 -4.10 -5.53
N PRO A 55 13.76 -5.36 -5.88
CA PRO A 55 14.15 -6.49 -5.04
C PRO A 55 15.63 -6.48 -4.64
N GLN A 56 16.50 -5.91 -5.50
CA GLN A 56 17.94 -5.84 -5.28
C GLN A 56 18.35 -4.63 -4.42
N SER A 57 17.45 -3.63 -4.25
CA SER A 57 17.75 -2.38 -3.53
C SER A 57 16.57 -1.92 -2.68
N LEU A 58 16.21 -2.72 -1.66
CA LEU A 58 15.07 -2.44 -0.79
C LEU A 58 15.20 -1.11 -0.04
N ALA A 59 16.42 -0.70 0.31
CA ALA A 59 16.68 0.57 1.01
C ALA A 59 16.32 1.81 0.16
N GLN A 60 16.33 1.68 -1.16
CA GLN A 60 15.95 2.75 -2.09
C GLN A 60 14.48 2.65 -2.54
N SER A 61 13.80 1.56 -2.16
CA SER A 61 12.41 1.33 -2.55
C SER A 61 11.46 2.21 -1.73
N SER A 62 10.44 2.74 -2.40
CA SER A 62 9.37 3.50 -1.75
C SER A 62 8.04 3.28 -2.46
N ILE A 63 6.97 3.20 -1.69
CA ILE A 63 5.60 3.05 -2.18
C ILE A 63 4.72 4.04 -1.45
N GLU A 64 4.03 4.89 -2.21
CA GLU A 64 2.92 5.71 -1.73
C GLU A 64 1.68 5.33 -2.53
N ALA A 65 0.60 5.01 -1.84
CA ALA A 65 -0.64 4.58 -2.48
C ALA A 65 -1.87 5.15 -1.78
N SER A 66 -2.95 5.29 -2.53
CA SER A 66 -4.25 5.66 -1.99
C SER A 66 -5.39 4.99 -2.73
N VAL A 67 -6.55 4.93 -2.07
CA VAL A 67 -7.83 4.55 -2.66
C VAL A 67 -8.89 5.58 -2.27
N LYS A 68 -9.94 5.73 -3.11
CA LYS A 68 -11.04 6.66 -2.83
C LYS A 68 -12.04 6.02 -1.88
N THR A 69 -12.31 6.65 -0.73
CA THR A 69 -13.24 6.14 0.30
C THR A 69 -14.69 6.09 -0.19
N GLU A 70 -15.12 7.03 -1.01
CA GLU A 70 -16.46 7.05 -1.61
C GLU A 70 -16.81 5.82 -2.45
N THR A 71 -15.76 5.12 -2.96
CA THR A 71 -15.91 3.96 -3.84
C THR A 71 -16.19 2.65 -3.10
N ILE A 72 -16.29 2.69 -1.76
CA ILE A 72 -16.56 1.50 -0.96
C ILE A 72 -17.80 0.78 -1.47
N ASN A 73 -17.66 -0.53 -1.68
CA ASN A 73 -18.71 -1.38 -2.17
C ASN A 73 -18.64 -2.75 -1.49
N THR A 74 -19.75 -3.14 -0.89
CA THR A 74 -19.92 -4.43 -0.20
C THR A 74 -21.05 -5.28 -0.81
N GLY A 75 -21.53 -4.89 -2.00
CA GLY A 75 -22.66 -5.53 -2.67
C GLY A 75 -24.03 -5.19 -2.07
N ASN A 76 -24.10 -4.26 -1.10
CA ASN A 76 -25.35 -3.81 -0.48
C ASN A 76 -25.39 -2.28 -0.42
N LYS A 77 -26.22 -1.66 -1.24
CA LYS A 77 -26.32 -0.20 -1.39
C LYS A 77 -26.65 0.53 -0.09
N SER A 78 -27.53 -0.03 0.75
CA SER A 78 -27.88 0.59 2.04
C SER A 78 -26.70 0.62 2.99
N ARG A 79 -25.98 -0.51 3.11
CA ARG A 79 -24.77 -0.61 3.90
C ARG A 79 -23.67 0.30 3.37
N ASP A 80 -23.46 0.34 2.07
CA ASP A 80 -22.44 1.19 1.45
C ASP A 80 -22.72 2.68 1.71
N ASN A 81 -23.98 3.10 1.65
CA ASN A 81 -24.39 4.45 2.00
C ASN A 81 -24.14 4.77 3.48
N HIS A 82 -24.36 3.81 4.37
CA HIS A 82 -24.05 3.97 5.80
C HIS A 82 -22.55 4.05 6.03
N LEU A 83 -21.75 3.19 5.39
CA LEU A 83 -20.30 3.20 5.50
C LEU A 83 -19.66 4.52 5.04
N ARG A 84 -20.32 5.31 4.20
CA ARG A 84 -19.84 6.62 3.76
C ARG A 84 -20.06 7.74 4.78
N LYS A 85 -20.92 7.53 5.80
CA LYS A 85 -21.25 8.54 6.82
C LYS A 85 -20.10 8.77 7.80
N ASP A 86 -20.24 9.78 8.64
CA ASP A 86 -19.26 10.29 9.61
C ASP A 86 -18.89 9.28 10.70
N ASP A 87 -19.83 8.44 11.12
CA ASP A 87 -19.62 7.34 12.06
C ASP A 87 -18.71 6.22 11.51
N TYR A 88 -18.55 6.13 10.17
CA TYR A 88 -17.63 5.20 9.52
C TYR A 88 -16.50 5.94 8.80
N PHE A 89 -16.54 6.04 7.47
CA PHE A 89 -15.42 6.58 6.69
C PHE A 89 -15.44 8.10 6.55
N ASP A 90 -16.60 8.75 6.76
CA ASP A 90 -16.77 10.21 6.63
C ASP A 90 -16.15 10.72 5.31
N VAL A 91 -16.66 10.18 4.20
CA VAL A 91 -16.02 10.32 2.88
C VAL A 91 -15.96 11.76 2.39
N ALA A 92 -16.87 12.63 2.87
CA ALA A 92 -16.86 14.06 2.56
C ALA A 92 -15.64 14.76 3.17
N LYS A 93 -15.24 14.35 4.38
CA LYS A 93 -14.10 14.93 5.09
C LYS A 93 -12.79 14.20 4.80
N TYR A 94 -12.86 12.88 4.57
CA TYR A 94 -11.70 12.01 4.36
C TYR A 94 -11.85 11.22 3.05
N PRO A 95 -11.61 11.87 1.89
CA PRO A 95 -11.89 11.28 0.58
C PRO A 95 -10.95 10.14 0.19
N LYS A 96 -9.84 9.93 0.91
CA LYS A 96 -8.85 8.90 0.61
C LYS A 96 -8.43 8.12 1.86
N ILE A 97 -8.16 6.83 1.67
CA ILE A 97 -7.29 6.03 2.54
C ILE A 97 -5.92 6.07 1.91
N THR A 98 -4.88 6.33 2.69
CA THR A 98 -3.50 6.44 2.20
C THR A 98 -2.57 5.45 2.88
N MET A 99 -1.55 5.02 2.16
CA MET A 99 -0.54 4.09 2.63
C MET A 99 0.84 4.56 2.15
N LYS A 100 1.79 4.76 3.08
CA LYS A 100 3.14 5.22 2.77
C LYS A 100 4.17 4.29 3.38
N SER A 101 5.10 3.79 2.57
CA SER A 101 6.16 2.90 3.05
C SER A 101 7.15 3.63 3.94
N LYS A 102 7.59 2.95 4.99
CA LYS A 102 8.71 3.36 5.88
C LYS A 102 9.99 2.61 5.51
N ARG A 103 9.86 1.29 5.32
CA ARG A 103 10.99 0.41 4.99
C ARG A 103 10.49 -0.91 4.43
N PHE A 104 11.40 -1.62 3.79
CA PHE A 104 11.19 -2.98 3.30
C PHE A 104 12.26 -3.92 3.87
N ALA A 105 11.92 -5.20 3.96
CA ALA A 105 12.83 -6.26 4.37
C ALA A 105 12.53 -7.55 3.57
N ASN A 106 13.51 -8.42 3.46
CA ASN A 106 13.30 -9.77 2.95
C ASN A 106 12.58 -10.62 4.00
N SER A 107 11.67 -11.48 3.57
CA SER A 107 11.07 -12.53 4.38
C SER A 107 11.90 -13.80 4.31
N GLN A 108 11.78 -14.65 5.32
CA GLN A 108 12.42 -15.98 5.32
C GLN A 108 11.90 -16.90 4.20
N SER A 109 10.71 -16.67 3.69
CA SER A 109 10.09 -17.41 2.59
C SER A 109 10.54 -17.00 1.19
N GLY A 110 11.46 -16.02 1.06
CA GLY A 110 11.87 -15.44 -0.23
C GLY A 110 10.93 -14.35 -0.75
N ASP A 111 9.87 -14.02 -0.03
CA ASP A 111 9.00 -12.88 -0.25
C ASP A 111 9.51 -11.63 0.50
N PHE A 112 8.72 -10.58 0.52
CA PHE A 112 9.07 -9.29 1.12
C PHE A 112 8.13 -8.94 2.27
N ILE A 113 8.62 -8.06 3.15
CA ILE A 113 7.83 -7.43 4.20
C ILE A 113 7.96 -5.92 4.02
N GLY A 114 6.83 -5.25 3.81
CA GLY A 114 6.75 -3.79 3.85
C GLY A 114 6.19 -3.33 5.19
N TYR A 115 6.78 -2.28 5.75
CA TYR A 115 6.24 -1.55 6.89
C TYR A 115 5.72 -0.21 6.39
N PHE A 116 4.46 0.05 6.65
CA PHE A 116 3.76 1.20 6.09
C PHE A 116 3.02 1.98 7.18
N ASP A 117 2.98 3.28 7.04
CA ASP A 117 2.01 4.13 7.71
C ASP A 117 0.70 4.07 6.90
N LEU A 118 -0.33 3.44 7.47
CA LEU A 118 -1.69 3.40 6.94
C LEU A 118 -2.50 4.49 7.63
N THR A 119 -3.11 5.37 6.84
CA THR A 119 -3.99 6.44 7.34
C THR A 119 -5.41 6.23 6.85
N ILE A 120 -6.35 6.11 7.80
CA ILE A 120 -7.79 6.06 7.55
C ILE A 120 -8.43 7.17 8.40
N LYS A 121 -9.25 8.01 7.78
CA LYS A 121 -9.74 9.26 8.39
C LYS A 121 -8.53 10.14 8.78
N ASN A 122 -8.42 10.50 10.06
CA ASN A 122 -7.32 11.28 10.62
C ASN A 122 -6.39 10.46 11.52
N LYS A 123 -6.46 9.13 11.47
CA LYS A 123 -5.64 8.26 12.30
C LYS A 123 -4.67 7.46 11.44
N THR A 124 -3.40 7.44 11.87
CA THR A 124 -2.32 6.71 11.23
C THR A 124 -1.81 5.62 12.16
N GLN A 125 -1.66 4.41 11.63
CA GLN A 125 -1.07 3.26 12.32
C GLN A 125 -0.02 2.60 11.43
N GLU A 126 1.06 2.10 12.05
CA GLU A 126 2.01 1.28 11.32
C GLU A 126 1.42 -0.10 11.08
N VAL A 127 1.46 -0.55 9.83
CA VAL A 127 1.04 -1.90 9.44
C VAL A 127 2.20 -2.65 8.81
N LYS A 128 2.26 -3.95 9.10
CA LYS A 128 3.20 -4.88 8.49
C LYS A 128 2.47 -5.63 7.37
N LEU A 129 2.92 -5.47 6.13
CA LEU A 129 2.39 -6.13 4.95
C LEU A 129 3.41 -7.14 4.41
N PRO A 130 3.23 -8.43 4.67
CA PRO A 130 3.90 -9.47 3.89
C PRO A 130 3.37 -9.46 2.46
N PHE A 131 4.27 -9.50 1.48
CA PHE A 131 3.86 -9.52 0.06
C PHE A 131 4.87 -10.26 -0.81
N SER A 132 4.37 -10.84 -1.90
CA SER A 132 5.18 -11.34 -2.99
C SER A 132 5.29 -10.32 -4.11
N TYR A 133 6.45 -10.29 -4.77
CA TYR A 133 6.66 -9.58 -6.02
C TYR A 133 7.17 -10.54 -7.07
N LYS A 134 6.42 -10.71 -8.15
CA LYS A 134 6.76 -11.62 -9.25
C LYS A 134 6.68 -10.88 -10.58
N THR A 135 7.61 -11.18 -11.48
CA THR A 135 7.66 -10.60 -12.82
C THR A 135 7.32 -11.68 -13.86
N SER A 136 6.57 -11.29 -14.89
CA SER A 136 6.27 -12.14 -16.04
C SER A 136 6.16 -11.25 -17.28
N GLY A 137 7.05 -11.46 -18.26
CA GLY A 137 7.21 -10.55 -19.38
C GLY A 137 7.51 -9.13 -18.89
N ASN A 138 6.71 -8.17 -19.35
CA ASN A 138 6.82 -6.76 -18.94
C ASN A 138 5.89 -6.37 -17.77
N VAL A 139 5.41 -7.34 -16.99
CA VAL A 139 4.48 -7.09 -15.87
C VAL A 139 5.11 -7.52 -14.55
N GLY A 140 5.16 -6.60 -13.59
CA GLY A 140 5.43 -6.87 -12.19
C GLY A 140 4.12 -6.98 -11.40
N THR A 141 3.98 -8.01 -10.57
CA THR A 141 2.77 -8.26 -9.76
C THR A 141 3.13 -8.29 -8.29
N PHE A 142 2.53 -7.39 -7.54
CA PHE A 142 2.54 -7.36 -6.07
C PHE A 142 1.28 -8.03 -5.55
N LYS A 143 1.42 -8.95 -4.59
CA LYS A 143 0.29 -9.55 -3.86
C LYS A 143 0.60 -9.60 -2.37
N GLY A 144 -0.29 -9.10 -1.55
CA GLY A 144 -0.13 -9.12 -0.10
C GLY A 144 -1.45 -9.10 0.63
N SER A 145 -1.39 -9.48 1.92
CA SER A 145 -2.54 -9.47 2.82
C SER A 145 -2.08 -9.09 4.22
N PHE A 146 -2.90 -8.30 4.91
CA PHE A 146 -2.68 -7.93 6.30
C PHE A 146 -4.01 -7.73 7.00
N THR A 147 -3.95 -7.67 8.33
CA THR A 147 -5.14 -7.49 9.17
C THR A 147 -4.99 -6.24 10.01
N ILE A 148 -6.05 -5.44 10.10
CA ILE A 148 -6.13 -4.26 10.94
C ILE A 148 -7.33 -4.34 11.89
N ASN A 149 -7.27 -3.60 12.98
CA ASN A 149 -8.45 -3.33 13.79
C ASN A 149 -9.07 -2.00 13.33
N ARG A 150 -10.31 -2.04 12.82
CA ARG A 150 -11.03 -0.84 12.32
C ARG A 150 -11.18 0.26 13.37
N ARG A 151 -11.24 -0.13 14.66
CA ARG A 151 -11.44 0.80 15.77
C ARG A 151 -10.22 1.67 16.05
N ASP A 152 -9.01 1.16 15.75
CA ASP A 152 -7.78 1.95 15.86
C ASP A 152 -7.80 3.17 14.94
N PHE A 153 -8.59 3.08 13.87
CA PHE A 153 -8.81 4.18 12.92
C PHE A 153 -10.13 4.95 13.15
N GLY A 154 -10.92 4.57 14.16
CA GLY A 154 -12.22 5.21 14.43
C GLY A 154 -13.26 4.96 13.32
N VAL A 155 -13.21 3.80 12.68
CA VAL A 155 -14.19 3.38 11.68
C VAL A 155 -15.28 2.55 12.37
N GLY A 156 -16.44 3.18 12.58
CA GLY A 156 -17.55 2.65 13.36
C GLY A 156 -17.21 2.52 14.87
N GLY A 157 -18.23 2.46 15.70
CA GLY A 157 -18.12 2.33 17.15
C GLY A 157 -18.06 0.87 17.61
N ASN A 158 -18.31 0.67 18.91
CA ASN A 158 -18.56 -0.65 19.50
C ASN A 158 -19.76 -1.31 18.82
N SER A 159 -19.62 -2.59 18.53
CA SER A 159 -20.70 -3.40 17.95
C SER A 159 -20.61 -4.83 18.46
N MET A 160 -21.72 -5.40 18.84
CA MET A 160 -21.81 -6.84 19.21
C MET A 160 -21.82 -7.74 17.98
N VAL A 161 -22.11 -7.18 16.79
CA VAL A 161 -22.32 -7.95 15.57
C VAL A 161 -21.28 -7.70 14.50
N LEU A 162 -20.68 -6.51 14.47
CA LEU A 162 -19.62 -6.16 13.52
C LEU A 162 -18.26 -6.41 14.16
N GLY A 163 -17.51 -7.34 13.61
CA GLY A 163 -16.16 -7.66 14.05
C GLY A 163 -15.20 -6.46 13.94
N ASP A 164 -14.18 -6.44 14.78
CA ASP A 164 -13.19 -5.37 14.79
C ASP A 164 -12.05 -5.62 13.81
N MET A 165 -11.73 -6.88 13.55
CA MET A 165 -10.62 -7.27 12.66
C MET A 165 -11.05 -7.28 11.20
N VAL A 166 -10.31 -6.57 10.37
CA VAL A 166 -10.53 -6.46 8.93
C VAL A 166 -9.31 -7.04 8.20
N ILE A 167 -9.54 -8.05 7.38
CA ILE A 167 -8.52 -8.63 6.49
C ILE A 167 -8.52 -7.81 5.21
N VAL A 168 -7.37 -7.26 4.85
CA VAL A 168 -7.17 -6.49 3.62
C VAL A 168 -6.28 -7.27 2.67
N ASN A 169 -6.72 -7.41 1.41
CA ASN A 169 -5.94 -8.04 0.34
C ASN A 169 -5.67 -7.02 -0.75
N ILE A 170 -4.43 -6.99 -1.21
CA ILE A 170 -3.95 -6.09 -2.25
C ILE A 170 -3.32 -6.91 -3.37
N LYS A 171 -3.73 -6.62 -4.61
CA LYS A 171 -3.04 -7.07 -5.82
C LYS A 171 -2.83 -5.87 -6.73
N ILE A 172 -1.58 -5.57 -7.05
CA ILE A 172 -1.21 -4.49 -7.96
C ILE A 172 -0.36 -5.08 -9.08
N GLU A 173 -0.73 -4.77 -10.31
CA GLU A 173 0.08 -5.06 -11.49
C GLU A 173 0.67 -3.77 -12.02
N THR A 174 1.94 -3.80 -12.38
CA THR A 174 2.69 -2.65 -12.92
C THR A 174 3.37 -3.04 -14.22
N PHE A 175 3.58 -2.07 -15.10
CA PHE A 175 4.45 -2.27 -16.24
C PHE A 175 5.92 -2.18 -15.80
N LEU A 176 6.73 -3.12 -16.29
CA LEU A 176 8.19 -3.04 -16.27
C LEU A 176 8.62 -2.35 -17.57
N LYS A 177 9.64 -1.54 -17.48
CA LYS A 177 10.29 -0.93 -18.66
C LYS A 177 11.42 -1.79 -19.16
#